data_5ef9cb2bb8ac375a3f2b3d0162887c30
#
_entry.id   5ef9cb2bb8ac375a3f2b3d0162887c30
#
_cell.length_a   1.000
_cell.length_b   1.000
_cell.length_c   1.000
_cell.angle_alpha   90.00
_cell.angle_beta   90.00
_cell.angle_gamma   90.00
#
_symmetry.space_group_name_H-M   'P 1'
#
loop_
_entity.id
_entity.type
_entity.pdbx_description
1 polymer ?
#
loop_
_entity_poly.entity_id
_entity_poly.type
_entity_poly.pdbx_seq_one_letter_code
_entity_poly.pdbx_strand_id
1 'polypeptide(L)'
;FGWLDSPPSVNRLLGVRWVSHLVSGKPIAEFAKEVEKTGKGLADPQLVKLFAENSAMALDWLTDHGVVFTPQPNSAFRLKRMHGCDKHTGAQYVDVLFQNTKKIGVDIKLNTKVVELITNTEANEVLGVKAESKGKPLYVRATKGVVIATGGFCGDVNMIDKFILDFRGALTFASANSEGQGLKMAEKIGAASTHMNFAAVYGYGVPMSKDKNNRKGWIFRGHVMNLYGSITLNKEERRFINDDQNSTKVAQFLASHQERTVYQLATEAQLSDFMQNDPIQVIGWDRTKFNQEKEEGGHFINKVNSLEECASEMGCSFDALKNTIDAYNRSVASGNDEEFGRRFMKGQFLSGPFYLFKCTPVVGITIGGLKVNQRMQVLNEYGEPISKLFAAGEIVGGLHGTSYIGGCSLAGA
;
A
#
# COMPACT_ATOMS: atom_id res chain seq x y z
N PHE A 1 0.34 -23.37 10.41
CA PHE A 1 -0.01 -22.00 10.82
C PHE A 1 0.94 -21.44 11.90
N GLY A 2 1.54 -22.27 12.76
CA GLY A 2 2.33 -21.80 13.93
C GLY A 2 3.57 -20.95 13.59
N TRP A 3 4.21 -21.19 12.49
CA TRP A 3 5.43 -20.47 12.12
C TRP A 3 5.21 -19.02 11.67
N LEU A 4 3.99 -18.69 11.24
CA LEU A 4 3.60 -17.32 10.88
C LEU A 4 2.93 -16.57 12.05
N ASP A 5 2.61 -17.28 13.13
CA ASP A 5 1.95 -16.71 14.31
C ASP A 5 2.92 -16.00 15.26
N SER A 6 4.22 -16.24 15.11
CA SER A 6 5.25 -15.60 15.94
C SER A 6 6.35 -15.03 15.09
N PRO A 7 6.66 -13.73 15.21
CA PRO A 7 7.77 -13.11 14.48
C PRO A 7 9.11 -13.69 14.94
N PRO A 8 10.12 -13.74 14.07
CA PRO A 8 11.45 -14.26 14.40
C PRO A 8 12.09 -13.63 15.62
N SER A 9 11.82 -12.34 15.89
CA SER A 9 12.28 -11.62 17.08
C SER A 9 11.72 -12.19 18.37
N VAL A 10 10.46 -12.61 18.40
CA VAL A 10 9.83 -13.22 19.59
C VAL A 10 10.43 -14.61 19.84
N ASN A 11 10.64 -15.39 18.80
CA ASN A 11 11.26 -16.70 18.91
C ASN A 11 12.73 -16.62 19.38
N ARG A 12 13.45 -15.57 19.00
CA ARG A 12 14.81 -15.30 19.49
C ARG A 12 14.84 -14.98 20.98
N LEU A 13 13.87 -14.19 21.47
CA LEU A 13 13.71 -13.91 22.91
C LEU A 13 13.40 -15.16 23.72
N LEU A 14 12.69 -16.12 23.14
CA LEU A 14 12.36 -17.40 23.75
C LEU A 14 13.44 -18.48 23.53
N GLY A 15 14.58 -18.14 22.91
CA GLY A 15 15.64 -19.10 22.57
C GLY A 15 15.28 -20.05 21.41
N VAL A 16 14.16 -19.83 20.74
CA VAL A 16 13.71 -20.62 19.58
C VAL A 16 14.07 -19.87 18.29
N ARG A 17 15.04 -20.38 17.55
CA ARG A 17 15.37 -19.87 16.23
C ARG A 17 14.38 -20.45 15.22
N TRP A 18 13.72 -19.59 14.46
CA TRP A 18 12.93 -20.02 13.30
C TRP A 18 13.84 -20.56 12.22
N VAL A 19 13.57 -21.78 11.82
CA VAL A 19 14.32 -22.42 10.75
C VAL A 19 13.31 -22.64 9.63
N SER A 20 13.35 -21.76 8.63
CA SER A 20 12.40 -21.77 7.49
C SER A 20 12.27 -23.15 6.81
N HIS A 21 13.34 -23.95 6.84
CA HIS A 21 13.36 -25.31 6.28
C HIS A 21 12.59 -26.35 7.13
N LEU A 22 12.17 -26.05 8.35
CA LEU A 22 11.33 -26.92 9.17
C LEU A 22 9.83 -26.74 8.90
N VAL A 23 9.47 -25.77 8.07
CA VAL A 23 8.06 -25.54 7.71
C VAL A 23 7.61 -26.60 6.73
N SER A 24 6.53 -27.28 7.03
CA SER A 24 5.90 -28.22 6.07
C SER A 24 5.46 -27.48 4.80
N GLY A 25 5.53 -28.10 3.64
CA GLY A 25 5.15 -27.48 2.36
C GLY A 25 3.69 -27.00 2.29
N LYS A 26 2.81 -27.44 3.20
CA LYS A 26 1.39 -27.06 3.23
C LYS A 26 1.16 -25.57 3.47
N PRO A 27 1.74 -24.91 4.48
CA PRO A 27 1.61 -23.47 4.66
C PRO A 27 2.14 -22.63 3.50
N ILE A 28 3.23 -23.06 2.85
CA ILE A 28 3.78 -22.42 1.65
C ILE A 28 2.77 -22.48 0.51
N ALA A 29 2.20 -23.66 0.25
CA ALA A 29 1.21 -23.84 -0.81
C ALA A 29 -0.10 -23.07 -0.54
N GLU A 30 -0.53 -22.98 0.70
CA GLU A 30 -1.70 -22.18 1.09
C GLU A 30 -1.43 -20.68 0.87
N PHE A 31 -0.25 -20.20 1.23
CA PHE A 31 0.14 -18.81 1.00
C PHE A 31 0.23 -18.48 -0.49
N ALA A 32 0.85 -19.33 -1.30
CA ALA A 32 0.87 -19.19 -2.75
C ALA A 32 -0.55 -19.07 -3.34
N LYS A 33 -1.48 -19.96 -2.93
CA LYS A 33 -2.89 -19.88 -3.35
C LYS A 33 -3.58 -18.57 -2.94
N GLU A 34 -3.26 -18.02 -1.78
CA GLU A 34 -3.80 -16.73 -1.35
C GLU A 34 -3.29 -15.58 -2.25
N VAL A 35 -2.00 -15.60 -2.63
CA VAL A 35 -1.42 -14.63 -3.56
C VAL A 35 -2.11 -14.73 -4.93
N GLU A 36 -2.20 -15.94 -5.49
CA GLU A 36 -2.88 -16.19 -6.76
C GLU A 36 -4.35 -15.75 -6.75
N LYS A 37 -5.09 -16.08 -5.68
CA LYS A 37 -6.48 -15.68 -5.51
C LYS A 37 -6.64 -14.18 -5.43
N THR A 38 -5.78 -13.49 -4.68
CA THR A 38 -5.79 -12.02 -4.56
C THR A 38 -5.45 -11.36 -5.88
N GLY A 39 -4.50 -11.93 -6.61
CA GLY A 39 -4.10 -11.51 -7.96
C GLY A 39 -5.09 -11.91 -9.06
N LYS A 40 -6.23 -12.53 -8.70
CA LYS A 40 -7.28 -13.01 -9.64
C LYS A 40 -6.73 -13.95 -10.73
N GLY A 41 -5.74 -14.76 -10.41
CA GLY A 41 -5.13 -15.71 -11.34
C GLY A 41 -4.22 -15.09 -12.40
N LEU A 42 -3.90 -13.81 -12.30
CA LEU A 42 -2.99 -13.12 -13.24
C LEU A 42 -1.54 -13.07 -12.75
N ALA A 43 -1.28 -13.48 -11.50
CA ALA A 43 0.09 -13.56 -10.98
C ALA A 43 0.89 -14.61 -11.74
N ASP A 44 2.19 -14.36 -11.97
CA ASP A 44 3.10 -15.35 -12.55
C ASP A 44 3.32 -16.49 -11.53
N PRO A 45 2.92 -17.73 -11.84
CA PRO A 45 3.00 -18.84 -10.88
C PRO A 45 4.44 -19.15 -10.43
N GLN A 46 5.44 -18.88 -11.26
CA GLN A 46 6.84 -19.13 -10.95
C GLN A 46 7.35 -18.09 -9.95
N LEU A 47 6.97 -16.82 -10.11
CA LEU A 47 7.28 -15.75 -9.16
C LEU A 47 6.53 -15.95 -7.85
N VAL A 48 5.25 -16.35 -7.89
CA VAL A 48 4.45 -16.65 -6.69
C VAL A 48 5.10 -17.79 -5.89
N LYS A 49 5.53 -18.86 -6.56
CA LYS A 49 6.22 -19.97 -5.90
C LYS A 49 7.51 -19.50 -5.24
N LEU A 50 8.36 -18.79 -5.98
CA LEU A 50 9.62 -18.24 -5.47
C LEU A 50 9.38 -17.35 -4.24
N PHE A 51 8.40 -16.47 -4.31
CA PHE A 51 8.01 -15.57 -3.23
C PHE A 51 7.54 -16.35 -1.98
N ALA A 52 6.64 -17.32 -2.15
CA ALA A 52 6.10 -18.09 -1.03
C ALA A 52 7.19 -18.94 -0.33
N GLU A 53 8.09 -19.53 -1.10
CA GLU A 53 9.20 -20.36 -0.58
C GLU A 53 10.25 -19.55 0.17
N ASN A 54 10.47 -18.27 -0.18
CA ASN A 54 11.55 -17.46 0.37
C ASN A 54 11.09 -16.40 1.40
N SER A 55 9.79 -16.16 1.56
CA SER A 55 9.28 -15.10 2.45
C SER A 55 9.73 -15.25 3.89
N ALA A 56 9.77 -16.46 4.45
CA ALA A 56 10.22 -16.71 5.82
C ALA A 56 11.73 -16.44 5.96
N MET A 57 12.52 -16.88 4.99
CA MET A 57 13.98 -16.63 4.98
C MET A 57 14.30 -15.13 4.88
N ALA A 58 13.52 -14.36 4.15
CA ALA A 58 13.67 -12.90 4.09
C ALA A 58 13.46 -12.24 5.46
N LEU A 59 12.48 -12.68 6.24
CA LEU A 59 12.27 -12.19 7.60
C LEU A 59 13.40 -12.60 8.56
N ASP A 60 13.87 -13.85 8.47
CA ASP A 60 15.01 -14.32 9.26
C ASP A 60 16.27 -13.51 8.91
N TRP A 61 16.53 -13.28 7.62
CA TRP A 61 17.65 -12.47 7.16
C TRP A 61 17.58 -11.03 7.70
N LEU A 62 16.43 -10.38 7.64
CA LEU A 62 16.26 -9.03 8.19
C LEU A 62 16.49 -9.02 9.70
N THR A 63 16.01 -10.02 10.42
CA THR A 63 16.20 -10.15 11.88
C THR A 63 17.69 -10.34 12.20
N ASP A 64 18.40 -11.17 11.47
CA ASP A 64 19.83 -11.41 11.66
C ASP A 64 20.67 -10.15 11.37
N HIS A 65 20.14 -9.24 10.54
CA HIS A 65 20.77 -7.94 10.26
C HIS A 65 20.29 -6.80 11.18
N GLY A 66 19.50 -7.12 12.22
CA GLY A 66 19.17 -6.19 13.30
C GLY A 66 17.81 -5.50 13.17
N VAL A 67 16.96 -5.91 12.23
CA VAL A 67 15.57 -5.45 12.20
C VAL A 67 14.79 -6.11 13.33
N VAL A 68 14.11 -5.32 14.16
CA VAL A 68 13.27 -5.80 15.25
C VAL A 68 11.82 -5.81 14.80
N PHE A 69 11.25 -7.01 14.74
CA PHE A 69 9.83 -7.20 14.43
C PHE A 69 9.00 -7.29 15.70
N THR A 70 7.82 -6.69 15.66
CA THR A 70 6.83 -6.79 16.72
C THR A 70 5.53 -7.37 16.18
N PRO A 71 4.78 -8.13 16.99
CA PRO A 71 3.44 -8.55 16.62
C PRO A 71 2.58 -7.33 16.31
N GLN A 72 1.74 -7.44 15.27
CA GLN A 72 0.75 -6.44 14.90
C GLN A 72 -0.66 -6.91 15.32
N PRO A 73 -1.00 -6.88 16.63
CA PRO A 73 -2.21 -7.52 17.14
C PRO A 73 -3.50 -6.85 16.66
N ASN A 74 -3.42 -5.57 16.32
CA ASN A 74 -4.56 -4.74 15.92
C ASN A 74 -4.55 -4.39 14.44
N SER A 75 -3.85 -5.16 13.59
CA SER A 75 -3.93 -4.87 12.16
C SER A 75 -5.38 -5.08 11.71
N ALA A 76 -5.93 -4.08 11.03
CA ALA A 76 -7.26 -4.15 10.43
C ALA A 76 -7.43 -5.34 9.48
N PHE A 77 -6.33 -5.89 9.02
CA PHE A 77 -6.31 -7.05 8.14
C PHE A 77 -6.51 -8.36 8.89
N ARG A 78 -6.46 -8.39 10.24
CA ARG A 78 -6.59 -9.62 11.07
C ARG A 78 -5.72 -10.79 10.58
N LEU A 79 -4.68 -10.48 9.83
CA LEU A 79 -3.76 -11.48 9.34
C LEU A 79 -2.73 -11.71 10.43
N LYS A 80 -2.82 -12.86 11.08
CA LYS A 80 -1.82 -13.33 12.06
C LYS A 80 -0.39 -13.37 11.49
N ARG A 81 -0.26 -13.19 10.17
CA ARG A 81 0.98 -13.29 9.39
C ARG A 81 1.66 -11.95 9.14
N MET A 82 1.11 -10.83 9.61
CA MET A 82 1.74 -9.53 9.43
C MET A 82 2.83 -9.30 10.47
N HIS A 83 4.02 -9.01 9.96
CA HIS A 83 5.17 -8.59 10.76
C HIS A 83 5.41 -7.10 10.51
N GLY A 84 5.44 -6.33 11.57
CA GLY A 84 5.76 -4.91 11.52
C GLY A 84 6.96 -4.61 12.39
N CYS A 85 7.64 -3.50 12.14
CA CYS A 85 8.68 -3.02 13.04
C CYS A 85 8.06 -2.28 14.24
N ASP A 86 8.81 -2.15 15.32
CA ASP A 86 8.37 -1.49 16.56
C ASP A 86 7.95 -0.02 16.35
N LYS A 87 8.57 0.68 15.43
CA LYS A 87 8.24 2.07 15.09
C LYS A 87 7.12 2.21 14.06
N HIS A 88 6.56 1.12 13.58
CA HIS A 88 5.50 1.09 12.55
C HIS A 88 5.80 1.90 11.26
N THR A 89 7.08 2.12 10.94
CA THR A 89 7.51 2.88 9.78
C THR A 89 8.58 2.15 8.97
N GLY A 90 8.63 2.40 7.67
CA GLY A 90 9.69 1.88 6.79
C GLY A 90 11.09 2.42 7.13
N ALA A 91 11.18 3.52 7.87
CA ALA A 91 12.46 4.15 8.24
C ALA A 91 13.37 3.19 9.01
N GLN A 92 12.83 2.36 9.91
CA GLN A 92 13.63 1.41 10.67
C GLN A 92 14.35 0.39 9.77
N TYR A 93 13.67 -0.12 8.75
CA TYR A 93 14.31 -1.04 7.78
C TYR A 93 15.44 -0.35 7.03
N VAL A 94 15.17 0.85 6.53
CA VAL A 94 16.15 1.64 5.78
C VAL A 94 17.35 1.98 6.66
N ASP A 95 17.16 2.44 7.88
CA ASP A 95 18.25 2.80 8.80
C ASP A 95 19.14 1.61 9.12
N VAL A 96 18.54 0.47 9.48
CA VAL A 96 19.28 -0.75 9.81
C VAL A 96 20.09 -1.25 8.60
N LEU A 97 19.45 -1.36 7.44
CA LEU A 97 20.11 -1.84 6.22
C LEU A 97 21.18 -0.86 5.72
N PHE A 98 20.94 0.45 5.82
CA PHE A 98 21.92 1.47 5.46
C PHE A 98 23.18 1.40 6.32
N GLN A 99 23.03 1.21 7.64
CA GLN A 99 24.18 1.04 8.53
C GLN A 99 24.97 -0.24 8.22
N ASN A 100 24.27 -1.34 7.95
CA ASN A 100 24.93 -2.59 7.57
C ASN A 100 25.65 -2.48 6.23
N THR A 101 25.05 -1.82 5.24
CA THR A 101 25.65 -1.56 3.92
C THR A 101 26.95 -0.78 4.06
N LYS A 102 26.99 0.24 4.92
CA LYS A 102 28.23 0.97 5.23
C LYS A 102 29.30 0.11 5.87
N LYS A 103 28.92 -0.75 6.84
CA LYS A 103 29.87 -1.62 7.56
C LYS A 103 30.61 -2.58 6.62
N ILE A 104 29.94 -3.04 5.56
CA ILE A 104 30.56 -3.95 4.56
C ILE A 104 31.24 -3.21 3.42
N GLY A 105 31.36 -1.87 3.49
CA GLY A 105 32.17 -1.07 2.56
C GLY A 105 31.51 -0.78 1.21
N VAL A 106 30.17 -0.85 1.11
CA VAL A 106 29.47 -0.45 -0.13
C VAL A 106 29.58 1.06 -0.31
N ASP A 107 29.99 1.50 -1.50
CA ASP A 107 30.04 2.92 -1.87
C ASP A 107 28.62 3.44 -2.19
N ILE A 108 28.06 4.23 -1.26
CA ILE A 108 26.72 4.82 -1.38
C ILE A 108 26.84 6.25 -1.87
N LYS A 109 26.34 6.52 -3.06
CA LYS A 109 26.32 7.88 -3.65
C LYS A 109 24.94 8.52 -3.52
N LEU A 110 24.80 9.40 -2.53
CA LEU A 110 23.60 10.23 -2.36
C LEU A 110 23.59 11.38 -3.36
N ASN A 111 22.40 11.94 -3.63
CA ASN A 111 22.21 13.04 -4.59
C ASN A 111 22.82 12.75 -5.97
N THR A 112 22.74 11.50 -6.37
CA THR A 112 23.28 11.00 -7.64
C THR A 112 22.18 10.28 -8.39
N LYS A 113 21.67 10.91 -9.47
CA LYS A 113 20.57 10.42 -10.27
C LYS A 113 21.08 9.61 -11.44
N VAL A 114 20.74 8.32 -11.51
CA VAL A 114 20.96 7.50 -12.69
C VAL A 114 19.99 7.93 -13.79
N VAL A 115 20.49 8.22 -14.96
CA VAL A 115 19.72 8.75 -16.10
C VAL A 115 19.70 7.83 -17.32
N GLU A 116 20.63 6.87 -17.39
CA GLU A 116 20.76 6.00 -18.57
C GLU A 116 21.45 4.67 -18.21
N LEU A 117 20.99 3.59 -18.85
CA LEU A 117 21.70 2.30 -18.87
C LEU A 117 22.63 2.28 -20.08
N ILE A 118 23.90 2.03 -19.84
CA ILE A 118 24.91 1.91 -20.91
C ILE A 118 24.93 0.46 -21.38
N THR A 119 24.73 0.24 -22.67
CA THR A 119 24.56 -1.10 -23.26
C THR A 119 25.57 -1.37 -24.37
N ASN A 120 25.86 -2.65 -24.57
CA ASN A 120 26.32 -3.20 -25.84
C ASN A 120 25.08 -3.83 -26.52
N THR A 121 24.55 -3.14 -27.53
CA THR A 121 23.32 -3.57 -28.24
C THR A 121 23.53 -4.88 -29.03
N GLU A 122 24.71 -5.10 -29.62
CA GLU A 122 25.00 -6.33 -30.36
C GLU A 122 25.03 -7.57 -29.45
N ALA A 123 25.48 -7.40 -28.21
CA ALA A 123 25.53 -8.48 -27.22
C ALA A 123 24.30 -8.54 -26.32
N ASN A 124 23.29 -7.67 -26.49
CA ASN A 124 22.15 -7.51 -25.59
C ASN A 124 22.59 -7.46 -24.11
N GLU A 125 23.59 -6.63 -23.81
CA GLU A 125 24.27 -6.60 -22.52
C GLU A 125 24.32 -5.21 -21.91
N VAL A 126 24.03 -5.09 -20.62
CA VAL A 126 24.22 -3.86 -19.83
C VAL A 126 25.66 -3.80 -19.30
N LEU A 127 26.37 -2.72 -19.66
CA LEU A 127 27.78 -2.49 -19.28
C LEU A 127 27.90 -1.62 -18.02
N GLY A 128 26.86 -0.84 -17.69
CA GLY A 128 26.91 0.09 -16.58
C GLY A 128 25.81 1.14 -16.64
N VAL A 129 26.04 2.24 -15.95
CA VAL A 129 25.09 3.34 -15.87
C VAL A 129 25.77 4.68 -16.06
N LYS A 130 25.01 5.62 -16.64
CA LYS A 130 25.32 7.05 -16.59
C LYS A 130 24.46 7.70 -15.52
N ALA A 131 25.08 8.46 -14.66
CA ALA A 131 24.43 9.21 -13.60
C ALA A 131 24.81 10.69 -13.65
N GLU A 132 24.03 11.50 -12.97
CA GLU A 132 24.31 12.91 -12.75
C GLU A 132 24.47 13.18 -11.26
N SER A 133 25.59 13.80 -10.90
CA SER A 133 25.89 14.20 -9.53
C SER A 133 26.40 15.64 -9.52
N LYS A 134 25.70 16.52 -8.77
CA LYS A 134 26.03 17.95 -8.70
C LYS A 134 26.18 18.61 -10.09
N GLY A 135 25.32 18.28 -11.04
CA GLY A 135 25.32 18.80 -12.40
C GLY A 135 26.45 18.24 -13.30
N LYS A 136 27.21 17.23 -12.86
CA LYS A 136 28.27 16.61 -13.64
C LYS A 136 27.90 15.17 -13.99
N PRO A 137 28.22 14.68 -15.19
CA PRO A 137 28.02 13.29 -15.56
C PRO A 137 29.02 12.39 -14.80
N LEU A 138 28.53 11.25 -14.36
CA LEU A 138 29.26 10.17 -13.74
C LEU A 138 28.99 8.88 -14.49
N TYR A 139 30.01 8.19 -14.94
CA TYR A 139 29.89 6.89 -15.62
C TYR A 139 30.40 5.79 -14.67
N VAL A 140 29.56 4.79 -14.45
CA VAL A 140 29.87 3.66 -13.57
C VAL A 140 29.82 2.38 -14.40
N ARG A 141 30.95 1.70 -14.55
CA ARG A 141 31.04 0.37 -15.18
C ARG A 141 30.57 -0.70 -14.20
N ALA A 142 29.68 -1.58 -14.64
CA ALA A 142 29.21 -2.73 -13.89
C ALA A 142 29.86 -4.01 -14.40
N THR A 143 30.72 -4.63 -13.61
CA THR A 143 31.44 -5.85 -14.03
C THR A 143 30.58 -7.11 -13.90
N LYS A 144 29.71 -7.17 -12.87
CA LYS A 144 28.80 -8.30 -12.60
C LYS A 144 27.39 -8.09 -13.09
N GLY A 145 26.89 -6.86 -13.00
CA GLY A 145 25.54 -6.49 -13.44
C GLY A 145 25.02 -5.24 -12.76
N VAL A 146 23.87 -4.80 -13.21
CA VAL A 146 23.08 -3.67 -12.67
C VAL A 146 21.78 -4.23 -12.11
N VAL A 147 21.44 -3.86 -10.88
CA VAL A 147 20.14 -4.15 -10.27
C VAL A 147 19.32 -2.87 -10.23
N ILE A 148 18.16 -2.86 -10.88
CA ILE A 148 17.21 -1.74 -10.80
C ILE A 148 16.29 -1.99 -9.59
N ALA A 149 16.37 -1.10 -8.59
CA ALA A 149 15.54 -1.16 -7.38
C ALA A 149 14.94 0.22 -7.07
N THR A 150 14.42 0.89 -8.11
CA THR A 150 13.99 2.30 -8.07
C THR A 150 12.54 2.50 -7.62
N GLY A 151 11.87 1.44 -7.19
CA GLY A 151 10.45 1.47 -6.88
C GLY A 151 9.55 1.56 -8.11
N GLY A 152 8.26 1.78 -7.88
CA GLY A 152 7.26 1.88 -8.94
C GLY A 152 7.14 3.27 -9.55
N PHE A 153 5.91 3.59 -10.04
CA PHE A 153 5.65 4.86 -10.72
C PHE A 153 4.49 5.67 -10.12
N CYS A 154 4.11 5.41 -8.85
CA CYS A 154 3.04 6.16 -8.19
C CYS A 154 3.31 7.66 -8.07
N GLY A 155 4.56 8.11 -8.11
CA GLY A 155 4.94 9.51 -8.05
C GLY A 155 4.74 10.28 -9.37
N ASP A 156 4.58 9.57 -10.49
CA ASP A 156 4.33 10.15 -11.81
C ASP A 156 2.83 10.08 -12.16
N VAL A 157 2.12 11.19 -11.94
CA VAL A 157 0.68 11.28 -12.21
C VAL A 157 0.33 11.05 -13.68
N ASN A 158 1.24 11.34 -14.62
CA ASN A 158 1.01 11.10 -16.04
C ASN A 158 1.06 9.60 -16.35
N MET A 159 1.97 8.86 -15.71
CA MET A 159 1.99 7.40 -15.83
C MET A 159 0.74 6.78 -15.19
N ILE A 160 0.30 7.28 -14.04
CA ILE A 160 -0.95 6.83 -13.42
C ILE A 160 -2.11 7.04 -14.38
N ASP A 161 -2.27 8.23 -14.94
CA ASP A 161 -3.37 8.54 -15.87
C ASP A 161 -3.29 7.75 -17.18
N LYS A 162 -2.09 7.41 -17.62
CA LYS A 162 -1.87 6.60 -18.82
C LYS A 162 -2.20 5.13 -18.61
N PHE A 163 -1.81 4.56 -17.49
CA PHE A 163 -1.86 3.11 -17.29
C PHE A 163 -3.00 2.67 -16.38
N ILE A 164 -3.35 3.42 -15.33
CA ILE A 164 -4.36 3.06 -14.35
C ILE A 164 -5.67 3.80 -14.66
N LEU A 165 -6.29 3.45 -15.76
CA LEU A 165 -7.41 4.20 -16.35
C LEU A 165 -8.62 4.33 -15.40
N ASP A 166 -8.95 3.30 -14.63
CA ASP A 166 -10.06 3.31 -13.69
C ASP A 166 -9.89 4.36 -12.58
N PHE A 167 -8.65 4.78 -12.33
CA PHE A 167 -8.29 5.74 -11.29
C PHE A 167 -7.61 7.00 -11.84
N ARG A 168 -7.83 7.32 -13.12
CA ARG A 168 -7.34 8.57 -13.70
C ARG A 168 -7.84 9.75 -12.88
N GLY A 169 -6.94 10.66 -12.53
CA GLY A 169 -7.25 11.80 -11.67
C GLY A 169 -7.21 11.52 -10.16
N ALA A 170 -7.02 10.27 -9.71
CA ALA A 170 -6.90 9.93 -8.30
C ALA A 170 -5.67 10.58 -7.64
N LEU A 171 -5.71 10.70 -6.32
CA LEU A 171 -4.53 11.09 -5.54
C LEU A 171 -3.44 10.02 -5.62
N THR A 172 -2.20 10.39 -5.34
CA THR A 172 -1.07 9.48 -5.26
C THR A 172 -0.39 9.60 -3.89
N PHE A 173 -0.14 8.45 -3.27
CA PHE A 173 0.63 8.31 -2.03
C PHE A 173 1.93 7.58 -2.35
N ALA A 174 2.97 8.33 -2.65
CA ALA A 174 4.26 7.75 -3.01
C ALA A 174 5.42 8.61 -2.53
N SER A 175 6.59 8.00 -2.42
CA SER A 175 7.84 8.73 -2.33
C SER A 175 7.98 9.65 -3.55
N ALA A 176 8.52 10.86 -3.33
CA ALA A 176 8.78 11.81 -4.41
C ALA A 176 9.68 11.26 -5.53
N ASN A 177 10.39 10.17 -5.27
CA ASN A 177 11.32 9.54 -6.21
C ASN A 177 10.73 8.32 -6.93
N SER A 178 9.49 7.90 -6.64
CA SER A 178 8.83 6.77 -7.32
C SER A 178 8.18 7.23 -8.64
N GLU A 179 8.96 7.77 -9.55
CA GLU A 179 8.50 8.38 -10.82
C GLU A 179 8.65 7.44 -12.03
N GLY A 180 8.89 6.15 -11.80
CA GLY A 180 9.07 5.16 -12.87
C GLY A 180 10.34 5.35 -13.70
N GLN A 181 11.36 6.00 -13.17
CA GLN A 181 12.58 6.30 -13.95
C GLN A 181 13.34 5.05 -14.35
N GLY A 182 13.47 4.08 -13.43
CA GLY A 182 14.11 2.80 -13.74
C GLY A 182 13.38 2.03 -14.82
N LEU A 183 12.04 2.03 -14.76
CA LEU A 183 11.20 1.42 -15.79
C LEU A 183 11.42 2.08 -17.15
N LYS A 184 11.34 3.41 -17.22
CA LYS A 184 11.59 4.18 -18.46
C LYS A 184 13.00 3.93 -19.04
N MET A 185 14.00 3.80 -18.18
CA MET A 185 15.38 3.50 -18.63
C MET A 185 15.49 2.08 -19.21
N ALA A 186 14.89 1.10 -18.55
CA ALA A 186 14.90 -0.28 -19.01
C ALA A 186 14.10 -0.47 -20.30
N GLU A 187 12.92 0.14 -20.43
CA GLU A 187 12.12 0.11 -21.65
C GLU A 187 12.86 0.70 -22.86
N LYS A 188 13.68 1.74 -22.67
CA LYS A 188 14.51 2.33 -23.76
C LYS A 188 15.50 1.35 -24.36
N ILE A 189 15.92 0.33 -23.64
CA ILE A 189 16.83 -0.72 -24.11
C ILE A 189 16.11 -2.03 -24.45
N GLY A 190 14.77 -1.99 -24.61
CA GLY A 190 13.94 -3.11 -25.04
C GLY A 190 13.47 -4.03 -23.92
N ALA A 191 13.53 -3.61 -22.65
CA ALA A 191 12.95 -4.38 -21.54
C ALA A 191 11.43 -4.43 -21.63
N ALA A 192 10.84 -5.60 -21.41
CA ALA A 192 9.42 -5.78 -21.34
C ALA A 192 8.85 -5.37 -19.97
N SER A 193 7.65 -4.84 -19.99
CA SER A 193 6.85 -4.57 -18.78
C SER A 193 5.57 -5.41 -18.77
N THR A 194 4.99 -5.61 -17.60
CA THR A 194 3.74 -6.37 -17.44
C THR A 194 2.86 -5.76 -16.34
N HIS A 195 1.55 -6.00 -16.42
CA HIS A 195 0.54 -5.59 -15.43
C HIS A 195 0.49 -4.07 -15.16
N MET A 196 0.93 -3.26 -16.11
CA MET A 196 1.03 -1.80 -15.98
C MET A 196 -0.29 -1.12 -15.64
N ASN A 197 -1.42 -1.75 -15.93
CA ASN A 197 -2.77 -1.25 -15.66
C ASN A 197 -3.28 -1.57 -14.24
N PHE A 198 -2.46 -2.16 -13.37
CA PHE A 198 -2.87 -2.50 -12.02
C PHE A 198 -2.08 -1.71 -10.97
N ALA A 199 -2.81 -1.31 -9.92
CA ALA A 199 -2.25 -0.64 -8.75
C ALA A 199 -3.05 -1.01 -7.49
N ALA A 200 -2.40 -0.94 -6.33
CA ALA A 200 -3.09 -0.95 -5.06
C ALA A 200 -3.65 0.45 -4.79
N VAL A 201 -4.97 0.55 -4.82
CA VAL A 201 -5.69 1.80 -4.59
C VAL A 201 -6.49 1.69 -3.30
N TYR A 202 -6.46 2.75 -2.52
CA TYR A 202 -7.16 2.84 -1.23
C TYR A 202 -8.31 3.83 -1.35
N GLY A 203 -9.48 3.49 -0.80
CA GLY A 203 -10.69 4.29 -0.90
C GLY A 203 -10.69 5.55 -0.03
N TYR A 204 -9.84 5.61 0.99
CA TYR A 204 -9.82 6.70 1.96
C TYR A 204 -8.54 7.54 1.84
N GLY A 205 -8.34 8.11 0.66
CA GLY A 205 -7.28 9.09 0.43
C GLY A 205 -7.70 10.48 0.89
N VAL A 206 -6.75 11.22 1.44
CA VAL A 206 -6.95 12.62 1.82
C VAL A 206 -5.87 13.48 1.15
N PRO A 207 -6.22 14.64 0.58
CA PRO A 207 -5.25 15.44 -0.16
C PRO A 207 -4.19 16.04 0.77
N MET A 208 -2.96 16.20 0.29
CA MET A 208 -1.90 16.90 1.03
C MET A 208 -2.06 18.42 1.03
N SER A 209 -2.85 18.95 0.09
CA SER A 209 -2.99 20.38 -0.16
C SER A 209 -4.42 20.70 -0.58
N LYS A 210 -4.87 21.92 -0.29
CA LYS A 210 -6.14 22.47 -0.83
C LYS A 210 -6.05 22.80 -2.33
N ASP A 211 -4.85 22.86 -2.89
CA ASP A 211 -4.66 23.02 -4.33
C ASP A 211 -5.07 21.74 -5.07
N LYS A 212 -6.13 21.82 -5.86
CA LYS A 212 -6.69 20.69 -6.63
C LYS A 212 -5.72 20.15 -7.71
N ASN A 213 -4.71 20.91 -8.10
CA ASN A 213 -3.69 20.48 -9.04
C ASN A 213 -2.60 19.64 -8.36
N ASN A 214 -2.49 19.73 -7.05
CA ASN A 214 -1.59 18.90 -6.26
C ASN A 214 -2.26 17.55 -5.96
N ARG A 215 -1.92 16.55 -6.75
CA ARG A 215 -2.49 15.20 -6.63
C ARG A 215 -1.77 14.32 -5.59
N LYS A 216 -0.94 14.90 -4.73
CA LYS A 216 -0.37 14.15 -3.61
C LYS A 216 -1.38 14.00 -2.49
N GLY A 217 -1.46 12.79 -1.94
CA GLY A 217 -2.40 12.47 -0.87
C GLY A 217 -1.79 11.60 0.21
N TRP A 218 -2.51 11.50 1.32
CA TRP A 218 -2.23 10.59 2.42
C TRP A 218 -3.29 9.48 2.44
N ILE A 219 -2.99 8.38 3.13
CA ILE A 219 -3.95 7.30 3.34
C ILE A 219 -4.53 7.43 4.75
N PHE A 220 -5.80 7.79 4.84
CA PHE A 220 -6.56 7.73 6.08
C PHE A 220 -7.02 6.29 6.35
N ARG A 221 -6.94 5.86 7.60
CA ARG A 221 -7.31 4.50 7.98
C ARG A 221 -8.81 4.35 8.30
N GLY A 222 -9.65 4.93 7.46
CA GLY A 222 -11.10 4.91 7.59
C GLY A 222 -11.68 3.49 7.71
N HIS A 223 -11.16 2.53 6.96
CA HIS A 223 -11.55 1.12 7.06
C HIS A 223 -11.27 0.52 8.46
N VAL A 224 -10.32 1.05 9.21
CA VAL A 224 -10.09 0.68 10.62
C VAL A 224 -11.10 1.37 11.51
N MET A 225 -11.38 2.65 11.28
CA MET A 225 -12.38 3.40 12.03
C MET A 225 -13.77 2.74 11.93
N ASN A 226 -14.08 2.08 10.81
CA ASN A 226 -15.33 1.31 10.67
C ASN A 226 -15.45 0.17 11.69
N LEU A 227 -14.36 -0.39 12.19
CA LEU A 227 -14.38 -1.40 13.24
C LEU A 227 -14.86 -0.84 14.59
N TYR A 228 -14.84 0.49 14.73
CA TYR A 228 -15.33 1.22 15.90
C TYR A 228 -16.73 1.79 15.70
N GLY A 229 -17.39 1.49 14.57
CA GLY A 229 -18.80 1.81 14.34
C GLY A 229 -19.07 2.97 13.38
N SER A 230 -18.03 3.66 12.86
CA SER A 230 -18.24 4.67 11.80
C SER A 230 -18.84 4.03 10.55
N ILE A 231 -19.49 4.81 9.71
CA ILE A 231 -20.10 4.34 8.45
C ILE A 231 -19.49 5.04 7.25
N THR A 232 -19.53 4.34 6.12
CA THR A 232 -19.04 4.83 4.84
C THR A 232 -20.22 5.13 3.92
N LEU A 233 -20.27 6.36 3.42
CA LEU A 233 -21.33 6.89 2.58
C LEU A 233 -20.76 7.32 1.22
N ASN A 234 -21.55 7.12 0.16
CA ASN A 234 -21.27 7.72 -1.14
C ASN A 234 -21.77 9.19 -1.19
N LYS A 235 -21.59 9.87 -2.31
CA LYS A 235 -22.08 11.24 -2.49
C LYS A 235 -23.60 11.38 -2.49
N GLU A 236 -24.33 10.26 -2.63
CA GLU A 236 -25.79 10.14 -2.60
C GLU A 236 -26.27 9.69 -1.22
N GLU A 237 -25.47 9.98 -0.18
CA GLU A 237 -25.72 9.73 1.25
C GLU A 237 -26.08 8.29 1.63
N ARG A 238 -25.82 7.32 0.74
CA ARG A 238 -26.13 5.91 0.97
C ARG A 238 -24.92 5.13 1.42
N ARG A 239 -25.14 4.18 2.31
CA ARG A 239 -24.21 3.06 2.46
C ARG A 239 -24.22 2.26 1.16
N PHE A 240 -23.09 1.78 0.73
CA PHE A 240 -22.94 1.13 -0.57
C PHE A 240 -22.11 -0.15 -0.53
N ILE A 241 -21.57 -0.48 0.62
CA ILE A 241 -20.70 -1.62 0.82
C ILE A 241 -20.76 -2.08 2.28
N ASN A 242 -20.44 -3.35 2.51
CA ASN A 242 -20.10 -3.80 3.86
C ASN A 242 -18.84 -3.07 4.36
N ASP A 243 -19.01 -2.19 5.35
CA ASP A 243 -17.96 -1.32 5.88
C ASP A 243 -16.85 -2.10 6.62
N ASP A 244 -17.05 -3.41 6.90
CA ASP A 244 -16.00 -4.30 7.41
C ASP A 244 -14.93 -4.63 6.34
N GLN A 245 -15.16 -4.26 5.09
CA GLN A 245 -14.23 -4.55 3.99
C GLN A 245 -13.00 -3.64 4.06
N ASN A 246 -11.93 -4.11 3.43
CA ASN A 246 -10.70 -3.32 3.34
C ASN A 246 -10.85 -2.12 2.38
N SER A 247 -9.97 -1.15 2.55
CA SER A 247 -9.95 0.09 1.78
C SER A 247 -9.86 -0.12 0.25
N THR A 248 -9.21 -1.20 -0.20
CA THR A 248 -9.08 -1.53 -1.63
C THR A 248 -10.43 -1.89 -2.25
N LYS A 249 -11.31 -2.61 -1.53
CA LYS A 249 -12.65 -2.91 -2.03
C LYS A 249 -13.52 -1.66 -2.14
N VAL A 250 -13.38 -0.73 -1.20
CA VAL A 250 -14.03 0.58 -1.30
C VAL A 250 -13.57 1.31 -2.56
N ALA A 251 -12.26 1.34 -2.82
CA ALA A 251 -11.72 1.96 -4.03
C ALA A 251 -12.24 1.28 -5.32
N GLN A 252 -12.31 -0.04 -5.36
CA GLN A 252 -12.85 -0.79 -6.51
C GLN A 252 -14.32 -0.46 -6.77
N PHE A 253 -15.14 -0.35 -5.72
CA PHE A 253 -16.52 0.08 -5.86
C PHE A 253 -16.61 1.49 -6.45
N LEU A 254 -15.85 2.45 -5.91
CA LEU A 254 -15.82 3.83 -6.41
C LEU A 254 -15.44 3.91 -7.89
N ALA A 255 -14.44 3.10 -8.31
CA ALA A 255 -14.03 3.02 -9.71
C ALA A 255 -15.14 2.48 -10.61
N SER A 256 -15.80 1.39 -10.22
CA SER A 256 -16.87 0.74 -11.02
C SER A 256 -18.10 1.62 -11.18
N HIS A 257 -18.33 2.56 -10.26
CA HIS A 257 -19.44 3.52 -10.31
C HIS A 257 -19.00 4.92 -10.77
N GLN A 258 -17.77 5.06 -11.22
CA GLN A 258 -17.17 6.35 -11.64
C GLN A 258 -17.21 7.43 -10.55
N GLU A 259 -17.29 7.02 -9.31
CA GLU A 259 -17.29 7.93 -8.16
C GLU A 259 -15.87 8.25 -7.70
N ARG A 260 -15.70 9.48 -7.21
CA ARG A 260 -14.40 9.98 -6.73
C ARG A 260 -14.43 10.48 -5.30
N THR A 261 -15.59 10.47 -4.67
CA THR A 261 -15.76 10.97 -3.30
C THR A 261 -16.40 9.89 -2.46
N VAL A 262 -15.87 9.70 -1.28
CA VAL A 262 -16.46 8.88 -0.22
C VAL A 262 -16.47 9.70 1.05
N TYR A 263 -17.57 9.67 1.75
CA TYR A 263 -17.70 10.25 3.07
C TYR A 263 -17.65 9.17 4.12
N GLN A 264 -17.06 9.49 5.26
CA GLN A 264 -17.14 8.64 6.43
C GLN A 264 -17.67 9.46 7.60
N LEU A 265 -18.68 8.94 8.29
CA LEU A 265 -19.31 9.58 9.41
C LEU A 265 -19.03 8.81 10.69
N ALA A 266 -18.63 9.52 11.74
CA ALA A 266 -18.38 8.97 13.07
C ALA A 266 -18.98 9.86 14.15
N THR A 267 -19.43 9.26 15.25
CA THR A 267 -19.72 9.98 16.50
C THR A 267 -18.43 10.31 17.24
N GLU A 268 -18.47 11.23 18.20
CA GLU A 268 -17.32 11.54 19.08
C GLU A 268 -16.80 10.27 19.79
N ALA A 269 -17.68 9.41 20.27
CA ALA A 269 -17.30 8.16 20.95
C ALA A 269 -16.57 7.20 20.01
N GLN A 270 -17.07 7.00 18.80
CA GLN A 270 -16.43 6.13 17.79
C GLN A 270 -15.06 6.65 17.36
N LEU A 271 -14.93 7.97 17.16
CA LEU A 271 -13.65 8.58 16.83
C LEU A 271 -12.66 8.48 18.00
N SER A 272 -13.12 8.69 19.23
CA SER A 272 -12.31 8.56 20.44
C SER A 272 -11.79 7.11 20.60
N ASP A 273 -12.66 6.12 20.46
CA ASP A 273 -12.30 4.70 20.51
C ASP A 273 -11.25 4.35 19.43
N PHE A 274 -11.45 4.83 18.20
CA PHE A 274 -10.47 4.66 17.14
C PHE A 274 -9.12 5.26 17.50
N MET A 275 -9.11 6.50 18.00
CA MET A 275 -7.88 7.19 18.37
C MET A 275 -7.16 6.54 19.56
N GLN A 276 -7.88 5.97 20.52
CA GLN A 276 -7.28 5.31 21.68
C GLN A 276 -6.65 3.96 21.32
N ASN A 277 -7.31 3.19 20.46
CA ASN A 277 -6.93 1.81 20.18
C ASN A 277 -6.09 1.63 18.91
N ASP A 278 -5.98 2.65 18.08
CA ASP A 278 -5.12 2.62 16.89
C ASP A 278 -4.08 3.76 16.97
N PRO A 279 -2.79 3.44 16.92
CA PRO A 279 -1.74 4.47 17.03
C PRO A 279 -1.64 5.35 15.77
N ILE A 280 -2.18 4.90 14.64
CA ILE A 280 -2.04 5.58 13.34
C ILE A 280 -3.42 5.83 12.76
N GLN A 281 -3.83 7.08 12.63
CA GLN A 281 -5.06 7.48 11.96
C GLN A 281 -4.87 7.78 10.48
N VAL A 282 -3.77 8.45 10.15
CA VAL A 282 -3.35 8.74 8.77
C VAL A 282 -1.91 8.25 8.61
N ILE A 283 -1.65 7.47 7.58
CA ILE A 283 -0.29 6.95 7.33
C ILE A 283 0.65 8.13 7.03
N GLY A 284 1.72 8.25 7.80
CA GLY A 284 2.69 9.34 7.70
C GLY A 284 2.39 10.56 8.58
N TRP A 285 1.32 10.54 9.36
CA TRP A 285 1.04 11.56 10.38
C TRP A 285 1.32 11.02 11.78
N ASP A 286 1.77 11.92 12.64
CA ASP A 286 1.73 11.70 14.09
C ASP A 286 0.35 12.09 14.64
N ARG A 287 0.14 11.78 15.90
CA ARG A 287 -1.13 12.08 16.59
C ARG A 287 -1.35 13.58 16.77
N THR A 288 -0.31 14.37 16.92
CA THR A 288 -0.39 15.82 17.07
C THR A 288 -1.01 16.46 15.84
N LYS A 289 -0.52 16.07 14.67
CA LYS A 289 -1.05 16.56 13.39
C LYS A 289 -2.51 16.13 13.16
N PHE A 290 -2.87 14.90 13.54
CA PHE A 290 -4.26 14.46 13.43
C PHE A 290 -5.18 15.23 14.37
N ASN A 291 -4.76 15.49 15.62
CA ASN A 291 -5.51 16.29 16.57
C ASN A 291 -5.69 17.74 16.08
N GLN A 292 -4.65 18.34 15.54
CA GLN A 292 -4.74 19.68 14.96
C GLN A 292 -5.78 19.73 13.84
N GLU A 293 -5.75 18.80 12.91
CA GLU A 293 -6.76 18.69 11.82
C GLU A 293 -8.18 18.48 12.36
N LYS A 294 -8.33 17.65 13.40
CA LYS A 294 -9.61 17.42 14.08
C LYS A 294 -10.17 18.69 14.71
N GLU A 295 -9.33 19.52 15.34
CA GLU A 295 -9.75 20.75 16.04
C GLU A 295 -9.98 21.93 15.09
N GLU A 296 -9.08 22.11 14.11
CA GLU A 296 -9.15 23.23 13.16
C GLU A 296 -10.16 22.97 12.04
N GLY A 297 -10.32 21.72 11.63
CA GLY A 297 -11.24 21.32 10.56
C GLY A 297 -10.88 21.83 9.17
N GLY A 298 -11.76 21.56 8.21
CA GLY A 298 -11.75 22.22 6.89
C GLY A 298 -10.77 21.71 5.87
N HIS A 299 -9.96 20.70 6.18
CA HIS A 299 -9.14 20.03 5.16
C HIS A 299 -9.81 18.74 4.69
N PHE A 300 -10.01 17.77 5.59
CA PHE A 300 -10.77 16.56 5.30
C PHE A 300 -11.65 16.08 6.47
N ILE A 301 -11.52 16.68 7.65
CA ILE A 301 -12.34 16.42 8.84
C ILE A 301 -13.17 17.65 9.11
N ASN A 302 -14.50 17.51 9.16
CA ASN A 302 -15.41 18.55 9.59
C ASN A 302 -16.20 18.07 10.81
N LYS A 303 -16.14 18.83 11.91
CA LYS A 303 -17.03 18.62 13.05
C LYS A 303 -18.35 19.29 12.75
N VAL A 304 -19.44 18.53 12.84
CA VAL A 304 -20.82 18.97 12.58
C VAL A 304 -21.69 18.67 13.78
N ASN A 305 -22.64 19.54 14.10
CA ASN A 305 -23.44 19.42 15.33
C ASN A 305 -24.73 18.63 15.13
N SER A 306 -25.17 18.46 13.88
CA SER A 306 -26.40 17.76 13.56
C SER A 306 -26.30 17.03 12.20
N LEU A 307 -27.26 16.15 11.91
CA LEU A 307 -27.38 15.51 10.61
C LEU A 307 -27.77 16.49 9.49
N GLU A 308 -28.48 17.58 9.82
CA GLU A 308 -28.80 18.66 8.89
C GLU A 308 -27.53 19.36 8.43
N GLU A 309 -26.65 19.69 9.38
CA GLU A 309 -25.34 20.29 9.08
C GLU A 309 -24.48 19.32 8.26
N CYS A 310 -24.50 18.02 8.61
CA CYS A 310 -23.82 16.97 7.85
C CYS A 310 -24.32 16.89 6.40
N ALA A 311 -25.65 16.89 6.18
CA ALA A 311 -26.23 16.89 4.85
C ALA A 311 -25.83 18.13 4.03
N SER A 312 -25.80 19.30 4.67
CA SER A 312 -25.34 20.55 4.08
C SER A 312 -23.89 20.47 3.61
N GLU A 313 -22.98 19.95 4.46
CA GLU A 313 -21.56 19.75 4.13
C GLU A 313 -21.35 18.73 3.00
N MET A 314 -22.17 17.69 2.96
CA MET A 314 -22.14 16.69 1.87
C MET A 314 -22.77 17.23 0.58
N GLY A 315 -23.60 18.28 0.66
CA GLY A 315 -24.41 18.80 -0.46
C GLY A 315 -25.51 17.84 -0.89
N CYS A 316 -26.14 17.16 0.07
CA CYS A 316 -27.13 16.11 -0.14
C CYS A 316 -28.46 16.39 0.58
N SER A 317 -29.46 15.52 0.36
CA SER A 317 -30.77 15.62 1.03
C SER A 317 -30.67 15.19 2.49
N PHE A 318 -31.17 16.04 3.39
CA PHE A 318 -31.27 15.68 4.81
C PHE A 318 -32.14 14.45 5.03
N ASP A 319 -33.33 14.38 4.38
CA ASP A 319 -34.22 13.25 4.56
C ASP A 319 -33.60 11.93 4.08
N ALA A 320 -32.87 11.95 2.99
CA ALA A 320 -32.20 10.76 2.48
C ALA A 320 -31.05 10.33 3.40
N LEU A 321 -30.23 11.26 3.88
CA LEU A 321 -29.18 10.97 4.88
C LEU A 321 -29.82 10.42 6.17
N LYS A 322 -30.88 11.07 6.67
CA LYS A 322 -31.58 10.62 7.87
C LYS A 322 -32.12 9.19 7.72
N ASN A 323 -32.71 8.86 6.58
CA ASN A 323 -33.21 7.51 6.31
C ASN A 323 -32.07 6.47 6.34
N THR A 324 -30.91 6.79 5.78
CA THR A 324 -29.70 5.94 5.82
C THR A 324 -29.21 5.74 7.27
N ILE A 325 -29.15 6.81 8.05
CA ILE A 325 -28.74 6.76 9.45
C ILE A 325 -29.75 5.97 10.30
N ASP A 326 -31.04 6.19 10.11
CA ASP A 326 -32.07 5.44 10.81
C ASP A 326 -32.05 3.94 10.48
N ALA A 327 -31.77 3.58 9.23
CA ALA A 327 -31.57 2.18 8.82
C ALA A 327 -30.36 1.56 9.53
N TYR A 328 -29.23 2.24 9.55
CA TYR A 328 -28.04 1.79 10.27
C TYR A 328 -28.30 1.67 11.79
N ASN A 329 -28.97 2.65 12.40
CA ASN A 329 -29.32 2.62 13.81
C ASN A 329 -30.21 1.42 14.17
N ARG A 330 -31.12 1.03 13.28
CA ARG A 330 -31.93 -0.20 13.45
C ARG A 330 -31.07 -1.45 13.39
N SER A 331 -30.11 -1.51 12.45
CA SER A 331 -29.15 -2.61 12.36
C SER A 331 -28.28 -2.74 13.62
N VAL A 332 -27.84 -1.62 14.19
CA VAL A 332 -27.11 -1.61 15.48
C VAL A 332 -28.01 -2.15 16.61
N ALA A 333 -29.26 -1.70 16.69
CA ALA A 333 -30.18 -2.11 17.75
C ALA A 333 -30.57 -3.60 17.66
N SER A 334 -30.71 -4.14 16.45
CA SER A 334 -31.04 -5.56 16.23
C SER A 334 -29.80 -6.47 16.29
N GLY A 335 -28.58 -5.91 16.19
CA GLY A 335 -27.35 -6.67 16.06
C GLY A 335 -27.19 -7.35 14.69
N ASN A 336 -28.02 -7.00 13.71
CA ASN A 336 -28.03 -7.59 12.36
C ASN A 336 -28.10 -6.51 11.27
N ASP A 337 -27.12 -6.50 10.38
CA ASP A 337 -27.10 -5.64 9.18
C ASP A 337 -27.58 -6.46 7.98
N GLU A 338 -28.89 -6.43 7.72
CA GLU A 338 -29.52 -7.21 6.65
C GLU A 338 -29.08 -6.74 5.26
N GLU A 339 -28.74 -5.44 5.12
CA GLU A 339 -28.40 -4.87 3.81
C GLU A 339 -27.01 -5.25 3.33
N PHE A 340 -25.99 -5.20 4.22
CA PHE A 340 -24.59 -5.42 3.82
C PHE A 340 -23.88 -6.53 4.61
N GLY A 341 -24.51 -7.08 5.66
CA GLY A 341 -23.94 -8.14 6.48
C GLY A 341 -22.71 -7.70 7.29
N ARG A 342 -22.69 -6.45 7.73
CA ARG A 342 -21.63 -5.89 8.57
C ARG A 342 -21.67 -6.53 9.96
N ARG A 343 -20.50 -6.90 10.49
CA ARG A 343 -20.38 -7.59 11.79
C ARG A 343 -20.00 -6.65 12.92
N PHE A 344 -19.27 -5.56 12.61
CA PHE A 344 -18.77 -4.61 13.62
C PHE A 344 -19.63 -3.36 13.63
N MET A 345 -20.72 -3.44 14.39
CA MET A 345 -21.65 -2.33 14.57
C MET A 345 -21.56 -1.85 16.02
N LYS A 346 -21.07 -0.63 16.24
CA LYS A 346 -20.92 -0.03 17.56
C LYS A 346 -21.50 1.38 17.56
N GLY A 347 -22.37 1.65 18.53
CA GLY A 347 -22.95 2.97 18.73
C GLY A 347 -23.90 3.40 17.62
N GLN A 348 -24.95 4.06 18.01
CA GLN A 348 -25.95 4.66 17.13
C GLN A 348 -25.65 6.14 16.90
N PHE A 349 -26.08 6.68 15.78
CA PHE A 349 -26.01 8.10 15.47
C PHE A 349 -27.33 8.75 15.92
N LEU A 350 -27.41 9.15 17.19
CA LEU A 350 -28.63 9.72 17.80
C LEU A 350 -28.58 11.24 17.90
N SER A 351 -27.44 11.78 18.32
CA SER A 351 -27.23 13.21 18.46
C SER A 351 -25.76 13.56 18.20
N GLY A 352 -25.51 14.78 17.69
CA GLY A 352 -24.17 15.30 17.49
C GLY A 352 -23.41 15.56 18.80
N PRO A 353 -22.16 15.99 18.74
CA PRO A 353 -21.47 16.27 17.48
C PRO A 353 -21.05 14.99 16.73
N PHE A 354 -20.98 15.13 15.42
CA PHE A 354 -20.44 14.12 14.51
C PHE A 354 -19.17 14.61 13.85
N TYR A 355 -18.39 13.68 13.30
CA TYR A 355 -17.21 13.97 12.49
C TYR A 355 -17.41 13.39 11.09
N LEU A 356 -17.41 14.29 10.12
CA LEU A 356 -17.53 13.97 8.70
C LEU A 356 -16.15 14.02 8.05
N PHE A 357 -15.72 12.91 7.48
CA PHE A 357 -14.45 12.79 6.76
C PHE A 357 -14.74 12.73 5.26
N LYS A 358 -14.14 13.64 4.50
CA LYS A 358 -14.24 13.65 3.04
C LYS A 358 -12.99 13.04 2.43
N CYS A 359 -13.13 11.90 1.78
CA CYS A 359 -12.05 11.13 1.21
C CYS A 359 -12.23 10.92 -0.30
N THR A 360 -11.15 10.52 -0.98
CA THR A 360 -11.13 10.18 -2.40
C THR A 360 -10.18 9.00 -2.62
N PRO A 361 -10.27 8.25 -3.74
CA PRO A 361 -9.30 7.21 -4.03
C PRO A 361 -7.87 7.74 -4.09
N VAL A 362 -6.93 6.97 -3.53
CA VAL A 362 -5.49 7.27 -3.57
C VAL A 362 -4.72 6.04 -4.04
N VAL A 363 -3.89 6.19 -5.06
CA VAL A 363 -2.99 5.16 -5.57
C VAL A 363 -1.76 5.12 -4.67
N GLY A 364 -1.46 3.96 -4.08
CA GLY A 364 -0.36 3.83 -3.12
C GLY A 364 0.81 2.98 -3.59
N ILE A 365 0.55 1.96 -4.41
CA ILE A 365 1.56 1.03 -4.92
C ILE A 365 1.20 0.66 -6.35
N THR A 366 2.17 0.66 -7.27
CA THR A 366 1.99 0.08 -8.60
C THR A 366 2.25 -1.43 -8.56
N ILE A 367 1.42 -2.19 -9.26
CA ILE A 367 1.55 -3.65 -9.37
C ILE A 367 2.32 -4.03 -10.64
N GLY A 368 2.21 -3.17 -11.66
CA GLY A 368 2.94 -3.31 -12.90
C GLY A 368 4.39 -2.86 -12.79
N GLY A 369 5.23 -3.46 -13.63
CA GLY A 369 6.66 -3.17 -13.66
C GLY A 369 7.38 -4.05 -14.68
N LEU A 370 8.71 -4.14 -14.56
CA LEU A 370 9.56 -4.92 -15.45
C LEU A 370 9.23 -6.41 -15.37
N LYS A 371 9.19 -7.06 -16.51
CA LYS A 371 9.08 -8.52 -16.58
C LYS A 371 10.42 -9.15 -16.26
N VAL A 372 10.43 -10.12 -15.33
CA VAL A 372 11.64 -10.84 -14.91
C VAL A 372 11.42 -12.35 -14.94
N ASN A 373 12.51 -13.11 -14.93
CA ASN A 373 12.49 -14.55 -14.70
C ASN A 373 12.75 -14.89 -13.21
N GLN A 374 12.79 -16.17 -12.85
CA GLN A 374 13.06 -16.64 -11.48
C GLN A 374 14.43 -16.25 -10.92
N ARG A 375 15.37 -15.80 -11.75
CA ARG A 375 16.68 -15.27 -11.34
C ARG A 375 16.68 -13.76 -11.21
N MET A 376 15.49 -13.11 -11.26
CA MET A 376 15.31 -11.66 -11.27
C MET A 376 16.03 -10.95 -12.42
N GLN A 377 16.37 -11.67 -13.50
CA GLN A 377 16.90 -11.08 -14.72
C GLN A 377 15.75 -10.42 -15.49
N VAL A 378 15.95 -9.18 -15.91
CA VAL A 378 14.99 -8.44 -16.73
C VAL A 378 14.90 -9.06 -18.12
N LEU A 379 13.68 -9.26 -18.60
CA LEU A 379 13.41 -9.86 -19.90
C LEU A 379 13.11 -8.78 -20.95
N ASN A 380 13.51 -9.03 -22.19
CA ASN A 380 13.10 -8.24 -23.34
C ASN A 380 11.69 -8.64 -23.83
N GLU A 381 11.18 -8.00 -24.88
CA GLU A 381 9.88 -8.28 -25.45
C GLU A 381 9.74 -9.69 -26.04
N TYR A 382 10.85 -10.35 -26.35
CA TYR A 382 10.89 -11.76 -26.83
C TYR A 382 10.94 -12.77 -25.70
N GLY A 383 11.01 -12.32 -24.44
CA GLY A 383 11.11 -13.18 -23.26
C GLY A 383 12.54 -13.65 -22.97
N GLU A 384 13.54 -13.06 -23.59
CA GLU A 384 14.94 -13.37 -23.41
C GLU A 384 15.57 -12.46 -22.34
N PRO A 385 16.47 -12.97 -21.47
CA PRO A 385 17.14 -12.14 -20.47
C PRO A 385 18.05 -11.09 -21.14
N ILE A 386 17.95 -9.83 -20.70
CA ILE A 386 18.94 -8.79 -20.99
C ILE A 386 20.14 -9.07 -20.09
N SER A 387 21.27 -9.35 -20.71
CA SER A 387 22.49 -9.76 -19.99
C SER A 387 22.92 -8.70 -18.99
N LYS A 388 23.28 -9.14 -17.77
CA LYS A 388 23.71 -8.30 -16.65
C LYS A 388 22.69 -7.26 -16.17
N LEU A 389 21.40 -7.41 -16.49
CA LEU A 389 20.34 -6.55 -15.96
C LEU A 389 19.40 -7.35 -15.06
N PHE A 390 19.20 -6.85 -13.85
CA PHE A 390 18.33 -7.43 -12.84
C PHE A 390 17.38 -6.37 -12.29
N ALA A 391 16.25 -6.80 -11.72
CA ALA A 391 15.34 -5.91 -11.03
C ALA A 391 14.86 -6.52 -9.70
N ALA A 392 14.59 -5.68 -8.69
CA ALA A 392 14.08 -6.09 -7.40
C ALA A 392 13.11 -5.04 -6.81
N GLY A 393 12.15 -5.50 -6.01
CA GLY A 393 11.17 -4.65 -5.34
C GLY A 393 10.00 -4.26 -6.22
N GLU A 394 9.33 -3.16 -5.89
CA GLU A 394 8.09 -2.69 -6.55
C GLU A 394 8.23 -2.46 -8.06
N ILE A 395 9.44 -2.31 -8.58
CA ILE A 395 9.68 -2.19 -10.03
C ILE A 395 9.40 -3.50 -10.79
N VAL A 396 9.34 -4.64 -10.09
CA VAL A 396 9.06 -5.95 -10.69
C VAL A 396 7.57 -6.14 -10.85
N GLY A 397 7.11 -6.32 -12.09
CA GLY A 397 5.74 -6.72 -12.40
C GLY A 397 5.55 -8.24 -12.39
N GLY A 398 4.29 -8.67 -12.34
CA GLY A 398 3.93 -10.09 -12.49
C GLY A 398 3.69 -10.84 -11.18
N LEU A 399 4.34 -10.48 -10.09
CA LEU A 399 4.24 -11.21 -8.81
C LEU A 399 2.82 -11.21 -8.22
N HIS A 400 2.13 -10.08 -8.26
CA HIS A 400 0.87 -9.87 -7.52
C HIS A 400 -0.40 -9.92 -8.37
N GLY A 401 -0.30 -10.12 -9.67
CA GLY A 401 -1.47 -10.10 -10.57
C GLY A 401 -2.18 -8.74 -10.55
N THR A 402 -3.45 -8.69 -10.11
CA THR A 402 -4.23 -7.44 -10.07
C THR A 402 -4.10 -6.66 -8.77
N SER A 403 -3.69 -7.31 -7.69
CA SER A 403 -3.62 -6.69 -6.35
C SER A 403 -2.73 -7.52 -5.43
N TYR A 404 -2.11 -6.89 -4.44
CA TYR A 404 -1.26 -7.56 -3.48
C TYR A 404 -1.95 -7.78 -2.12
N ILE A 405 -1.45 -8.73 -1.35
CA ILE A 405 -1.85 -8.95 0.03
C ILE A 405 -1.08 -7.96 0.92
N GLY A 406 -1.79 -7.22 1.79
CA GLY A 406 -1.16 -6.32 2.75
C GLY A 406 -0.10 -7.05 3.58
N GLY A 407 1.09 -6.43 3.72
CA GLY A 407 2.24 -7.01 4.38
C GLY A 407 3.22 -7.76 3.48
N CYS A 408 2.87 -8.02 2.22
CA CYS A 408 3.73 -8.74 1.26
C CYS A 408 4.80 -7.87 0.58
N SER A 409 4.73 -6.55 0.70
CA SER A 409 5.63 -5.64 -0.01
C SER A 409 7.10 -5.82 0.35
N LEU A 410 7.39 -6.07 1.63
CA LEU A 410 8.78 -6.20 2.09
C LEU A 410 9.42 -7.53 1.69
N ALA A 411 8.65 -8.62 1.73
CA ALA A 411 9.15 -9.93 1.30
C ALA A 411 9.18 -10.07 -0.23
N GLY A 412 8.46 -9.22 -0.96
CA GLY A 412 8.49 -9.14 -2.42
C GLY A 412 9.56 -8.21 -2.96
N ALA A 413 10.27 -7.50 -2.09
CA ALA A 413 11.38 -6.64 -2.44
C ALA A 413 12.71 -7.39 -2.44
#